data_fea974ed21748196b60cf08ceb9cfc2a
#
_entry.id   fea974ed21748196b60cf08ceb9cfc2a
#
_cell.length_a   1.000
_cell.length_b   1.000
_cell.length_c   1.000
_cell.angle_alpha   90.00
_cell.angle_beta   90.00
_cell.angle_gamma   90.00
#
_symmetry.space_group_name_H-M   'P 1'
#
loop_
_entity.id
_entity.type
_entity.pdbx_description
1 polymer ?
#
loop_
_entity_poly.entity_id
_entity_poly.type
_entity_poly.pdbx_seq_one_letter_code
_entity_poly.pdbx_strand_id
1 'polypeptide(L)'
;MSRFWNKLVATLDPYVPGEQPRIQNLVKLNTNEHPYGPSPKVLAAIAAHTNDSLRLYPDPTALVLRQAIAKRFALTPEYVFVGNGSDEVLGHVFHALLKQDAPVWFPDITYSFYPVYCGLYQVKFRAIPLDEHFKIAVKDYLPAATAGAIIGAETTSTRPSASERAGGIIFPNPNAPTGCANPLAEVERIVAANPDIVVVVDEAYVDFGAQTAASLIEKYPNLLVVHTLSKSRSLAGLRVGYALGHPDLIQGLDRVKNSFNSYPLDNLALAGATAAIEDEAYFEASRNAVIRTRDALTTGLQNLGFEVLPSTANFVFARHPEHKGADLASGLRAKNILVRHFNKPRISDFLRITVGTDEQSAQLLTACRELVAQ
;
A
#
# COMPACT_ATOMS: atom_id res chain seq x y z
N MET A 1 29.39 -15.14 1.91
CA MET A 1 28.77 -14.66 0.65
C MET A 1 29.37 -15.41 -0.53
N SER A 2 28.59 -15.65 -1.58
CA SER A 2 29.10 -16.36 -2.77
C SER A 2 30.04 -15.45 -3.58
N ARG A 3 31.14 -16.01 -4.08
CA ARG A 3 32.09 -15.31 -4.99
C ARG A 3 31.47 -14.93 -6.35
N PHE A 4 30.30 -15.47 -6.65
CA PHE A 4 29.60 -15.24 -7.91
C PHE A 4 28.61 -14.08 -7.86
N TRP A 5 28.34 -13.52 -6.66
CA TRP A 5 27.47 -12.36 -6.51
C TRP A 5 28.19 -11.08 -6.88
N ASN A 6 27.52 -10.17 -7.56
CA ASN A 6 28.03 -8.84 -7.71
C ASN A 6 27.98 -8.07 -6.36
N LYS A 7 28.68 -6.93 -6.28
CA LYS A 7 28.79 -6.16 -5.03
C LYS A 7 27.42 -5.68 -4.52
N LEU A 8 26.53 -5.28 -5.42
CA LEU A 8 25.20 -4.79 -5.04
C LEU A 8 24.38 -5.90 -4.36
N VAL A 9 24.32 -7.09 -4.96
CA VAL A 9 23.54 -8.24 -4.39
C VAL A 9 24.01 -8.58 -2.98
N ALA A 10 25.30 -8.40 -2.68
CA ALA A 10 25.86 -8.67 -1.36
C ALA A 10 25.40 -7.65 -0.27
N THR A 11 24.92 -6.48 -0.67
CA THR A 11 24.45 -5.41 0.23
C THR A 11 22.94 -5.30 0.34
N LEU A 12 22.18 -6.08 -0.45
CA LEU A 12 20.72 -6.03 -0.41
C LEU A 12 20.19 -6.63 0.90
N ASP A 13 19.22 -5.93 1.50
CA ASP A 13 18.39 -6.39 2.60
C ASP A 13 16.97 -6.66 2.07
N PRO A 14 16.66 -7.92 1.70
CA PRO A 14 15.39 -8.25 1.06
C PRO A 14 14.20 -8.08 2.00
N TYR A 15 13.05 -7.73 1.44
CA TYR A 15 11.79 -7.71 2.16
C TYR A 15 11.44 -9.09 2.74
N VAL A 16 11.03 -9.10 4.01
CA VAL A 16 10.52 -10.30 4.67
C VAL A 16 8.99 -10.26 4.66
N PRO A 17 8.34 -11.11 3.86
CA PRO A 17 6.88 -11.15 3.80
C PRO A 17 6.27 -11.59 5.13
N GLY A 18 4.99 -11.27 5.33
CA GLY A 18 4.22 -11.81 6.44
C GLY A 18 4.14 -13.33 6.36
N GLU A 19 4.11 -13.98 7.52
CA GLU A 19 3.99 -15.44 7.59
C GLU A 19 2.76 -15.97 6.86
N GLN A 20 2.92 -17.13 6.22
CA GLN A 20 1.86 -17.87 5.53
C GLN A 20 1.84 -19.34 6.01
N PRO A 21 1.58 -19.59 7.31
CA PRO A 21 1.63 -20.94 7.85
C PRO A 21 0.46 -21.78 7.33
N ARG A 22 0.73 -23.06 7.09
CA ARG A 22 -0.30 -24.06 6.71
C ARG A 22 -0.89 -24.70 7.99
N ILE A 23 -1.68 -23.95 8.73
CA ILE A 23 -2.35 -24.39 9.97
C ILE A 23 -3.84 -24.53 9.67
N GLN A 24 -4.42 -25.66 10.07
CA GLN A 24 -5.88 -25.87 9.95
C GLN A 24 -6.61 -24.89 10.89
N ASN A 25 -7.76 -24.37 10.44
CA ASN A 25 -8.61 -23.43 11.17
C ASN A 25 -7.89 -22.14 11.64
N LEU A 26 -6.86 -21.72 10.90
CA LEU A 26 -6.18 -20.47 11.17
C LEU A 26 -7.06 -19.28 10.82
N VAL A 27 -7.27 -18.38 11.77
CA VAL A 27 -7.83 -17.05 11.54
C VAL A 27 -6.69 -16.12 11.10
N LYS A 28 -6.53 -15.95 9.79
CA LYS A 28 -5.40 -15.24 9.18
C LYS A 28 -5.71 -13.76 8.99
N LEU A 29 -5.21 -12.91 9.90
CA LEU A 29 -5.45 -11.46 9.94
C LEU A 29 -4.14 -10.65 9.89
N ASN A 30 -3.13 -11.11 9.15
CA ASN A 30 -1.77 -10.52 9.17
C ASN A 30 -1.30 -9.85 7.89
N THR A 31 -1.91 -10.11 6.73
CA THR A 31 -1.41 -9.66 5.40
C THR A 31 -2.38 -8.79 4.62
N ASN A 32 -3.43 -8.29 5.27
CA ASN A 32 -4.41 -7.36 4.69
C ASN A 32 -5.09 -7.91 3.42
N GLU A 33 -5.34 -9.22 3.39
CA GLU A 33 -6.15 -9.84 2.35
C GLU A 33 -7.62 -9.48 2.56
N HIS A 34 -8.38 -9.49 1.49
CA HIS A 34 -9.82 -9.25 1.55
C HIS A 34 -10.53 -10.50 2.14
N PRO A 35 -11.47 -10.36 3.10
CA PRO A 35 -12.11 -11.51 3.72
C PRO A 35 -13.12 -12.25 2.82
N TYR A 36 -13.59 -11.59 1.77
CA TYR A 36 -14.51 -12.18 0.79
C TYR A 36 -13.76 -12.49 -0.50
N GLY A 37 -14.22 -13.52 -1.21
CA GLY A 37 -13.68 -13.92 -2.52
C GLY A 37 -13.85 -12.86 -3.61
N PRO A 38 -13.28 -13.06 -4.79
CA PRO A 38 -13.48 -12.17 -5.93
C PRO A 38 -14.93 -12.29 -6.46
N SER A 39 -15.35 -11.28 -7.26
CA SER A 39 -16.63 -11.30 -7.94
C SER A 39 -16.83 -12.59 -8.75
N PRO A 40 -18.06 -13.17 -8.77
CA PRO A 40 -18.38 -14.26 -9.67
C PRO A 40 -18.09 -13.97 -11.14
N LYS A 41 -18.19 -12.71 -11.60
CA LYS A 41 -17.84 -12.30 -12.98
C LYS A 41 -16.35 -12.45 -13.25
N VAL A 42 -15.50 -12.20 -12.24
CA VAL A 42 -14.05 -12.43 -12.33
C VAL A 42 -13.75 -13.91 -12.55
N LEU A 43 -14.36 -14.79 -11.75
CA LEU A 43 -14.18 -16.23 -11.89
C LEU A 43 -14.65 -16.75 -13.26
N ALA A 44 -15.78 -16.24 -13.74
CA ALA A 44 -16.32 -16.57 -15.06
C ALA A 44 -15.38 -16.08 -16.19
N ALA A 45 -14.84 -14.86 -16.08
CA ALA A 45 -13.91 -14.31 -17.06
C ALA A 45 -12.61 -15.14 -17.12
N ILE A 46 -12.05 -15.52 -15.97
CA ILE A 46 -10.86 -16.37 -15.92
C ILE A 46 -11.16 -17.74 -16.55
N ALA A 47 -12.28 -18.37 -16.20
CA ALA A 47 -12.69 -19.65 -16.77
C ALA A 47 -12.82 -19.61 -18.28
N ALA A 48 -13.43 -18.55 -18.83
CA ALA A 48 -13.60 -18.35 -20.28
C ALA A 48 -12.25 -18.19 -21.01
N HIS A 49 -11.23 -17.67 -20.36
CA HIS A 49 -9.88 -17.52 -20.92
C HIS A 49 -8.94 -18.73 -20.66
N THR A 50 -9.40 -19.73 -19.92
CA THR A 50 -8.65 -20.97 -19.67
C THR A 50 -8.88 -21.95 -20.81
N ASN A 51 -8.19 -21.74 -21.91
CA ASN A 51 -8.33 -22.50 -23.15
C ASN A 51 -7.00 -22.51 -23.96
N ASP A 52 -7.01 -23.01 -25.19
CA ASP A 52 -5.85 -23.13 -26.05
C ASP A 52 -5.13 -21.81 -26.37
N SER A 53 -5.78 -20.66 -26.14
CA SER A 53 -5.15 -19.34 -26.33
C SER A 53 -4.02 -19.07 -25.33
N LEU A 54 -3.93 -19.84 -24.22
CA LEU A 54 -2.81 -19.75 -23.26
C LEU A 54 -1.43 -20.02 -23.90
N ARG A 55 -1.36 -20.62 -25.09
CA ARG A 55 -0.12 -20.77 -25.87
C ARG A 55 0.37 -19.48 -26.52
N LEU A 56 -0.44 -18.41 -26.53
CA LEU A 56 -0.13 -17.13 -27.14
C LEU A 56 0.29 -16.10 -26.06
N TYR A 57 1.18 -15.20 -26.43
CA TYR A 57 1.50 -14.06 -25.58
C TYR A 57 0.27 -13.16 -25.36
N PRO A 58 0.12 -12.57 -24.18
CA PRO A 58 -0.91 -11.57 -23.91
C PRO A 58 -0.65 -10.26 -24.66
N ASP A 59 -1.64 -9.35 -24.65
CA ASP A 59 -1.44 -7.98 -25.11
C ASP A 59 -0.39 -7.25 -24.26
N PRO A 60 0.78 -6.86 -24.82
CA PRO A 60 1.84 -6.18 -24.08
C PRO A 60 1.44 -4.79 -23.60
N THR A 61 0.40 -4.21 -24.18
CA THR A 61 -0.13 -2.89 -23.81
C THR A 61 -1.24 -2.96 -22.77
N ALA A 62 -1.82 -4.15 -22.55
CA ALA A 62 -2.98 -4.35 -21.67
C ALA A 62 -4.12 -3.36 -21.94
N LEU A 63 -4.37 -3.05 -23.23
CA LEU A 63 -5.22 -1.94 -23.64
C LEU A 63 -6.64 -2.04 -23.07
N VAL A 64 -7.26 -3.22 -23.09
CA VAL A 64 -8.63 -3.43 -22.57
C VAL A 64 -8.71 -3.10 -21.08
N LEU A 65 -7.75 -3.56 -20.29
CA LEU A 65 -7.69 -3.26 -18.86
C LEU A 65 -7.44 -1.76 -18.62
N ARG A 66 -6.51 -1.15 -19.35
CA ARG A 66 -6.23 0.31 -19.26
C ARG A 66 -7.48 1.14 -19.62
N GLN A 67 -8.25 0.74 -20.62
CA GLN A 67 -9.53 1.39 -20.99
C GLN A 67 -10.56 1.28 -19.87
N ALA A 68 -10.71 0.09 -19.25
CA ALA A 68 -11.64 -0.10 -18.14
C ALA A 68 -11.25 0.76 -16.92
N ILE A 69 -9.97 0.81 -16.58
CA ILE A 69 -9.44 1.66 -15.48
C ILE A 69 -9.65 3.14 -15.82
N ALA A 70 -9.25 3.59 -17.00
CA ALA A 70 -9.39 4.98 -17.44
C ALA A 70 -10.85 5.45 -17.38
N LYS A 71 -11.79 4.64 -17.87
CA LYS A 71 -13.22 4.91 -17.79
C LYS A 71 -13.71 5.14 -16.36
N ARG A 72 -13.22 4.33 -15.39
CA ARG A 72 -13.59 4.47 -13.98
C ARG A 72 -13.19 5.82 -13.37
N PHE A 73 -12.06 6.37 -13.83
CA PHE A 73 -11.52 7.64 -13.32
C PHE A 73 -11.79 8.85 -14.24
N ALA A 74 -12.62 8.69 -15.29
CA ALA A 74 -12.90 9.71 -16.31
C ALA A 74 -11.63 10.21 -17.03
N LEU A 75 -10.64 9.32 -17.20
CA LEU A 75 -9.37 9.57 -17.89
C LEU A 75 -9.32 8.83 -19.24
N THR A 76 -8.23 9.03 -19.99
CA THR A 76 -7.91 8.23 -21.17
C THR A 76 -6.84 7.16 -20.86
N PRO A 77 -6.69 6.10 -21.68
CA PRO A 77 -5.72 5.03 -21.42
C PRO A 77 -4.26 5.50 -21.32
N GLU A 78 -3.91 6.65 -21.88
CA GLU A 78 -2.57 7.24 -21.81
C GLU A 78 -2.19 7.67 -20.38
N TYR A 79 -3.17 7.88 -19.51
CA TYR A 79 -2.99 8.19 -18.09
C TYR A 79 -2.81 6.94 -17.21
N VAL A 80 -2.85 5.73 -17.78
CA VAL A 80 -2.88 4.48 -17.03
C VAL A 80 -1.67 3.62 -17.37
N PHE A 81 -0.94 3.19 -16.35
CA PHE A 81 0.08 2.14 -16.42
C PHE A 81 -0.40 0.91 -15.63
N VAL A 82 -0.11 -0.30 -16.11
CA VAL A 82 -0.45 -1.55 -15.40
C VAL A 82 0.79 -2.43 -15.24
N GLY A 83 0.86 -3.20 -14.15
CA GLY A 83 1.98 -4.09 -13.84
C GLY A 83 1.59 -5.25 -12.92
N ASN A 84 2.54 -6.15 -12.67
CA ASN A 84 2.36 -7.36 -11.88
C ASN A 84 2.30 -7.07 -10.37
N GLY A 85 1.15 -6.55 -9.94
CA GLY A 85 0.94 -6.01 -8.61
C GLY A 85 1.52 -4.61 -8.44
N SER A 86 1.06 -3.90 -7.40
CA SER A 86 1.64 -2.59 -7.06
C SER A 86 3.13 -2.68 -6.73
N ASP A 87 3.64 -3.84 -6.33
CA ASP A 87 5.06 -4.03 -6.06
C ASP A 87 5.91 -3.83 -7.33
N GLU A 88 5.53 -4.41 -8.48
CA GLU A 88 6.22 -4.17 -9.74
C GLU A 88 6.03 -2.72 -10.23
N VAL A 89 4.80 -2.20 -10.13
CA VAL A 89 4.52 -0.79 -10.46
C VAL A 89 5.43 0.16 -9.68
N LEU A 90 5.52 -0.01 -8.36
CA LEU A 90 6.41 0.77 -7.49
C LEU A 90 7.89 0.55 -7.85
N GLY A 91 8.31 -0.67 -8.17
CA GLY A 91 9.65 -0.94 -8.65
C GLY A 91 10.01 -0.09 -9.88
N HIS A 92 9.10 0.00 -10.85
CA HIS A 92 9.28 0.86 -12.02
C HIS A 92 9.26 2.35 -11.64
N VAL A 93 8.39 2.77 -10.71
CA VAL A 93 8.33 4.16 -10.20
C VAL A 93 9.66 4.56 -9.57
N PHE A 94 10.23 3.73 -8.68
CA PHE A 94 11.53 4.02 -8.08
C PHE A 94 12.65 4.13 -9.10
N HIS A 95 12.62 3.28 -10.13
CA HIS A 95 13.66 3.28 -11.16
C HIS A 95 13.50 4.41 -12.18
N ALA A 96 12.28 4.68 -12.65
CA ALA A 96 12.00 5.65 -13.71
C ALA A 96 11.92 7.10 -13.21
N LEU A 97 11.35 7.31 -12.02
CA LEU A 97 10.91 8.63 -11.59
C LEU A 97 11.61 9.12 -10.30
N LEU A 98 11.91 8.22 -9.36
CA LEU A 98 12.45 8.58 -8.05
C LEU A 98 13.98 8.44 -7.95
N LYS A 99 14.64 7.84 -8.94
CA LYS A 99 16.11 7.74 -8.99
C LYS A 99 16.70 9.04 -9.51
N GLN A 100 16.83 10.02 -8.63
CA GLN A 100 17.38 11.34 -8.89
C GLN A 100 18.68 11.55 -8.07
N ASP A 101 19.38 12.66 -8.30
CA ASP A 101 20.59 13.00 -7.53
C ASP A 101 20.28 13.32 -6.07
N ALA A 102 19.16 14.01 -5.82
CA ALA A 102 18.65 14.30 -4.49
C ALA A 102 17.84 13.10 -3.93
N PRO A 103 17.76 12.96 -2.58
CA PRO A 103 17.10 11.82 -1.95
C PRO A 103 15.58 11.83 -2.16
N VAL A 104 14.97 10.64 -2.29
CA VAL A 104 13.52 10.48 -2.19
C VAL A 104 13.09 10.58 -0.73
N TRP A 105 11.98 11.29 -0.46
CA TRP A 105 11.41 11.42 0.88
C TRP A 105 10.17 10.56 1.04
N PHE A 106 10.10 9.85 2.19
CA PHE A 106 8.92 9.07 2.58
C PHE A 106 8.80 8.97 4.12
N PRO A 107 7.63 8.59 4.68
CA PRO A 107 7.47 8.51 6.12
C PRO A 107 8.36 7.43 6.76
N ASP A 108 8.82 7.67 8.00
CA ASP A 108 9.66 6.73 8.78
C ASP A 108 8.91 5.44 9.14
N ILE A 109 7.61 5.56 9.41
CA ILE A 109 6.71 4.43 9.67
C ILE A 109 5.75 4.33 8.48
N THR A 110 6.11 3.49 7.52
CA THR A 110 5.43 3.39 6.23
C THR A 110 5.54 1.97 5.65
N TYR A 111 5.13 1.78 4.40
CA TYR A 111 5.29 0.53 3.68
C TYR A 111 6.77 0.13 3.60
N SER A 112 7.09 -0.98 4.25
CA SER A 112 8.48 -1.38 4.49
C SER A 112 9.24 -1.82 3.23
N PHE A 113 8.60 -1.83 2.08
CA PHE A 113 9.25 -2.12 0.80
C PHE A 113 9.97 -0.90 0.19
N TYR A 114 9.64 0.33 0.58
CA TYR A 114 10.30 1.52 0.01
C TYR A 114 11.81 1.52 0.22
N PRO A 115 12.36 1.26 1.42
CA PRO A 115 13.80 1.12 1.60
C PRO A 115 14.42 -0.02 0.78
N VAL A 116 13.66 -1.10 0.52
CA VAL A 116 14.11 -2.23 -0.29
C VAL A 116 14.31 -1.80 -1.75
N TYR A 117 13.36 -1.04 -2.32
CA TYR A 117 13.58 -0.46 -3.67
C TYR A 117 14.75 0.51 -3.69
N CYS A 118 14.90 1.32 -2.64
CA CYS A 118 16.05 2.23 -2.53
C CYS A 118 17.38 1.46 -2.57
N GLY A 119 17.50 0.35 -1.83
CA GLY A 119 18.66 -0.53 -1.88
C GLY A 119 18.88 -1.13 -3.26
N LEU A 120 17.81 -1.71 -3.87
CA LEU A 120 17.87 -2.38 -5.16
C LEU A 120 18.33 -1.44 -6.29
N TYR A 121 17.77 -0.23 -6.34
CA TYR A 121 18.04 0.75 -7.40
C TYR A 121 19.11 1.78 -7.03
N GLN A 122 19.71 1.67 -5.84
CA GLN A 122 20.72 2.61 -5.33
C GLN A 122 20.18 4.05 -5.28
N VAL A 123 18.96 4.21 -4.81
CA VAL A 123 18.30 5.50 -4.60
C VAL A 123 18.58 5.98 -3.19
N LYS A 124 19.09 7.21 -3.06
CA LYS A 124 19.20 7.86 -1.75
C LYS A 124 17.82 8.17 -1.21
N PHE A 125 17.63 8.02 0.09
CA PHE A 125 16.35 8.35 0.70
C PHE A 125 16.48 9.06 2.04
N ARG A 126 15.41 9.70 2.44
CA ARG A 126 15.22 10.29 3.75
C ARG A 126 13.89 9.85 4.33
N ALA A 127 13.93 9.29 5.54
CA ALA A 127 12.74 8.96 6.30
C ALA A 127 12.28 10.20 7.10
N ILE A 128 11.04 10.65 6.86
CA ILE A 128 10.43 11.80 7.50
C ILE A 128 9.54 11.30 8.64
N PRO A 129 9.73 11.76 9.89
CA PRO A 129 8.92 11.31 11.01
C PRO A 129 7.42 11.58 10.80
N LEU A 130 6.58 10.57 11.06
CA LEU A 130 5.16 10.80 11.29
C LEU A 130 4.98 11.70 12.53
N ASP A 131 3.88 12.44 12.58
CA ASP A 131 3.52 13.23 13.76
C ASP A 131 3.21 12.34 14.98
N GLU A 132 2.82 12.95 16.09
CA GLU A 132 2.46 12.27 17.34
C GLU A 132 1.18 11.41 17.22
N HIS A 133 0.34 11.72 16.21
CA HIS A 133 -0.89 10.98 15.89
C HIS A 133 -0.70 9.95 14.78
N PHE A 134 0.55 9.63 14.42
CA PHE A 134 0.92 8.70 13.33
C PHE A 134 0.38 9.10 11.94
N LYS A 135 0.19 10.39 11.70
CA LYS A 135 -0.17 10.97 10.39
C LYS A 135 1.06 11.55 9.70
N ILE A 136 0.97 11.69 8.40
CA ILE A 136 1.96 12.39 7.58
C ILE A 136 1.91 13.87 7.93
N ALA A 137 3.02 14.41 8.45
CA ALA A 137 3.15 15.81 8.82
C ALA A 137 3.39 16.65 7.56
N VAL A 138 2.33 17.14 6.93
CA VAL A 138 2.37 17.85 5.63
C VAL A 138 3.44 18.94 5.58
N LYS A 139 3.61 19.73 6.68
CA LYS A 139 4.62 20.79 6.77
C LYS A 139 6.05 20.33 6.52
N ASP A 140 6.36 19.07 6.81
CA ASP A 140 7.70 18.51 6.69
C ASP A 140 8.01 18.06 5.23
N TYR A 141 7.01 18.14 4.34
CA TYR A 141 7.12 17.87 2.89
C TYR A 141 7.02 19.14 2.03
N LEU A 142 6.91 20.32 2.68
CA LEU A 142 6.86 21.60 1.97
C LEU A 142 8.27 22.18 1.84
N PRO A 143 8.59 22.94 0.73
CA PRO A 143 9.86 23.63 0.61
C PRO A 143 10.11 24.62 1.76
N ALA A 144 11.37 24.84 2.08
CA ALA A 144 11.83 25.60 3.24
C ALA A 144 11.30 27.04 3.37
N ALA A 145 10.85 27.65 2.29
CA ALA A 145 10.21 28.97 2.33
C ALA A 145 8.89 28.99 3.15
N THR A 146 8.36 27.81 3.49
CA THR A 146 7.11 27.61 4.21
C THR A 146 7.25 26.87 5.56
N ALA A 147 8.46 26.39 5.91
CA ALA A 147 8.73 25.63 7.12
C ALA A 147 9.64 26.41 8.09
N GLY A 148 9.11 26.83 9.24
CA GLY A 148 9.91 27.43 10.33
C GLY A 148 10.93 26.44 10.89
N ALA A 149 12.16 26.90 11.11
CA ALA A 149 13.29 26.11 11.59
C ALA A 149 13.05 25.48 12.97
N ILE A 150 13.43 24.21 13.16
CA ILE A 150 13.62 23.60 14.47
C ILE A 150 14.92 22.77 14.45
N ILE A 151 15.79 23.08 15.43
CA ILE A 151 17.10 22.46 15.66
C ILE A 151 16.95 21.31 16.68
N GLY A 152 17.65 20.19 16.45
CA GLY A 152 18.05 19.28 17.54
C GLY A 152 17.93 17.78 17.31
N ALA A 153 19.09 17.12 17.42
CA ALA A 153 19.41 15.75 17.83
C ALA A 153 19.27 14.57 16.84
N GLU A 154 20.36 13.84 16.79
CA GLU A 154 20.71 12.70 15.94
C GLU A 154 19.82 11.49 16.11
N THR A 155 19.09 11.13 15.07
CA THR A 155 18.72 9.76 14.69
C THR A 155 18.50 9.77 13.18
N THR A 156 18.54 8.62 12.51
CA THR A 156 18.34 8.46 11.06
C THR A 156 16.98 8.94 10.52
N SER A 157 16.13 9.48 11.38
CA SER A 157 14.82 10.07 11.08
C SER A 157 14.78 11.52 11.60
N THR A 158 15.36 12.45 10.83
CA THR A 158 15.36 13.88 11.16
C THR A 158 14.50 14.66 10.17
N ARG A 159 13.80 15.71 10.67
CA ARG A 159 13.10 16.66 9.80
C ARG A 159 14.08 17.33 8.82
N PRO A 160 13.65 17.57 7.55
CA PRO A 160 14.53 18.22 6.57
C PRO A 160 15.01 19.60 7.07
N SER A 161 16.27 19.90 6.80
CA SER A 161 16.77 21.27 6.99
C SER A 161 16.21 22.20 5.92
N ALA A 162 16.20 23.51 6.19
CA ALA A 162 15.70 24.53 5.26
C ALA A 162 16.39 24.55 3.88
N SER A 163 17.57 23.97 3.75
CA SER A 163 18.36 23.91 2.50
C SER A 163 18.23 22.59 1.75
N GLU A 164 17.59 21.57 2.35
CA GLU A 164 17.51 20.24 1.77
C GLU A 164 16.29 20.11 0.87
N ARG A 165 16.48 19.55 -0.32
CA ARG A 165 15.45 19.33 -1.32
C ARG A 165 15.26 17.84 -1.57
N ALA A 166 14.00 17.42 -1.76
CA ALA A 166 13.69 16.08 -2.24
C ALA A 166 14.00 15.93 -3.73
N GLY A 167 14.44 14.74 -4.14
CA GLY A 167 14.48 14.33 -5.55
C GLY A 167 13.15 13.74 -6.02
N GLY A 168 12.26 13.45 -5.09
CA GLY A 168 10.91 12.95 -5.26
C GLY A 168 10.29 12.66 -3.90
N ILE A 169 8.98 12.53 -3.84
CA ILE A 169 8.22 12.24 -2.61
C ILE A 169 7.35 11.02 -2.86
N ILE A 170 7.29 10.08 -1.91
CA ILE A 170 6.34 8.98 -1.93
C ILE A 170 5.75 8.73 -0.56
N PHE A 171 4.45 8.58 -0.46
CA PHE A 171 3.78 8.21 0.78
C PHE A 171 2.48 7.45 0.52
N PRO A 172 2.10 6.49 1.41
CA PRO A 172 0.82 5.83 1.35
C PRO A 172 -0.30 6.73 1.91
N ASN A 173 -1.45 6.74 1.25
CA ASN A 173 -2.65 7.39 1.77
C ASN A 173 -3.90 6.56 1.46
N PRO A 174 -4.41 5.77 2.43
CA PRO A 174 -4.03 5.63 3.85
C PRO A 174 -2.65 5.02 4.08
N ASN A 175 -1.97 5.45 5.16
CA ASN A 175 -0.66 4.93 5.50
C ASN A 175 -0.74 3.49 6.04
N ALA A 176 0.20 2.66 5.67
CA ALA A 176 0.42 1.33 6.26
C ALA A 176 1.76 1.33 7.03
N PRO A 177 1.80 0.96 8.34
CA PRO A 177 0.81 0.12 9.03
C PRO A 177 -0.25 0.88 9.83
N THR A 178 -0.27 2.21 9.88
CA THR A 178 -1.08 2.97 10.83
C THR A 178 -2.59 3.02 10.48
N GLY A 179 -2.95 2.92 9.21
CA GLY A 179 -4.33 3.04 8.72
C GLY A 179 -4.80 4.49 8.57
N CYS A 180 -4.02 5.45 9.08
CA CYS A 180 -4.36 6.88 9.05
C CYS A 180 -4.27 7.44 7.63
N ALA A 181 -5.22 8.29 7.26
CA ALA A 181 -5.18 9.05 6.02
C ALA A 181 -5.16 10.56 6.30
N ASN A 182 -4.48 11.28 5.41
CA ASN A 182 -4.59 12.72 5.31
C ASN A 182 -5.77 13.10 4.39
N PRO A 183 -6.50 14.18 4.67
CA PRO A 183 -7.50 14.73 3.76
C PRO A 183 -6.91 15.05 2.38
N LEU A 184 -7.72 14.95 1.33
CA LEU A 184 -7.28 15.22 -0.05
C LEU A 184 -6.67 16.62 -0.19
N ALA A 185 -7.21 17.64 0.48
CA ALA A 185 -6.65 19.00 0.46
C ALA A 185 -5.22 19.08 1.03
N GLU A 186 -4.86 18.23 1.98
CA GLU A 186 -3.49 18.16 2.51
C GLU A 186 -2.55 17.43 1.57
N VAL A 187 -3.02 16.37 0.90
CA VAL A 187 -2.29 15.71 -0.19
C VAL A 187 -2.03 16.71 -1.31
N GLU A 188 -3.05 17.46 -1.73
CA GLU A 188 -2.94 18.50 -2.75
C GLU A 188 -1.91 19.57 -2.39
N ARG A 189 -1.84 19.99 -1.13
CA ARG A 189 -0.83 20.96 -0.66
C ARG A 189 0.61 20.45 -0.85
N ILE A 190 0.86 19.17 -0.59
CA ILE A 190 2.19 18.57 -0.84
C ILE A 190 2.50 18.60 -2.33
N VAL A 191 1.57 18.16 -3.17
CA VAL A 191 1.75 18.11 -4.63
C VAL A 191 1.99 19.50 -5.21
N ALA A 192 1.14 20.46 -4.87
CA ALA A 192 1.21 21.83 -5.38
C ALA A 192 2.48 22.58 -4.94
N ALA A 193 3.00 22.27 -3.75
CA ALA A 193 4.21 22.90 -3.22
C ALA A 193 5.52 22.33 -3.82
N ASN A 194 5.45 21.22 -4.56
CA ASN A 194 6.61 20.52 -5.13
C ASN A 194 6.47 20.33 -6.65
N PRO A 195 6.25 21.38 -7.46
CA PRO A 195 5.91 21.26 -8.88
C PRO A 195 7.02 20.67 -9.74
N ASP A 196 8.27 20.76 -9.30
CA ASP A 196 9.47 20.37 -10.06
C ASP A 196 9.92 18.91 -9.80
N ILE A 197 9.25 18.21 -8.90
CA ILE A 197 9.56 16.81 -8.55
C ILE A 197 8.31 15.95 -8.56
N VAL A 198 8.47 14.65 -8.79
CA VAL A 198 7.34 13.70 -8.76
C VAL A 198 6.90 13.46 -7.32
N VAL A 199 5.59 13.58 -7.10
CA VAL A 199 4.91 13.16 -5.86
C VAL A 199 4.08 11.93 -6.14
N VAL A 200 4.40 10.84 -5.46
CA VAL A 200 3.73 9.54 -5.59
C VAL A 200 2.84 9.33 -4.37
N VAL A 201 1.55 9.11 -4.61
CA VAL A 201 0.59 8.72 -3.57
C VAL A 201 0.25 7.24 -3.76
N ASP A 202 0.68 6.41 -2.80
CA ASP A 202 0.38 4.98 -2.79
C ASP A 202 -0.98 4.76 -2.13
N GLU A 203 -1.97 4.48 -2.95
CA GLU A 203 -3.37 4.36 -2.57
C GLU A 203 -3.83 2.89 -2.47
N ALA A 204 -2.96 1.99 -2.05
CA ALA A 204 -3.31 0.57 -1.92
C ALA A 204 -4.56 0.28 -1.06
N TYR A 205 -4.95 1.21 -0.19
CA TYR A 205 -6.08 1.06 0.74
C TYR A 205 -7.16 2.13 0.60
N VAL A 206 -7.06 3.04 -0.36
CA VAL A 206 -7.94 4.23 -0.49
C VAL A 206 -9.42 3.88 -0.56
N ASP A 207 -9.75 2.77 -1.19
CA ASP A 207 -11.12 2.32 -1.40
C ASP A 207 -11.91 2.06 -0.09
N PHE A 208 -11.23 1.92 1.06
CA PHE A 208 -11.87 1.62 2.35
C PHE A 208 -12.27 2.86 3.16
N GLY A 209 -12.35 4.03 2.53
CA GLY A 209 -12.94 5.23 3.13
C GLY A 209 -12.11 6.50 3.04
N ALA A 210 -10.95 6.50 2.37
CA ALA A 210 -10.21 7.70 2.06
C ALA A 210 -10.66 8.32 0.71
N GLN A 211 -10.24 9.55 0.46
CA GLN A 211 -10.45 10.22 -0.83
C GLN A 211 -9.23 10.01 -1.72
N THR A 212 -9.47 9.58 -2.96
CA THR A 212 -8.38 9.37 -3.94
C THR A 212 -7.84 10.70 -4.49
N ALA A 213 -6.53 10.79 -4.63
CA ALA A 213 -5.83 11.87 -5.31
C ALA A 213 -5.93 11.76 -6.85
N ALA A 214 -6.51 10.70 -7.39
CA ALA A 214 -6.70 10.53 -8.83
C ALA A 214 -7.48 11.69 -9.48
N SER A 215 -8.38 12.34 -8.72
CA SER A 215 -9.10 13.54 -9.17
C SER A 215 -8.23 14.77 -9.41
N LEU A 216 -6.98 14.75 -8.96
CA LEU A 216 -6.03 15.86 -9.09
C LEU A 216 -5.05 15.69 -10.27
N ILE A 217 -5.05 14.54 -10.95
CA ILE A 217 -4.04 14.17 -11.96
C ILE A 217 -4.00 15.14 -13.14
N GLU A 218 -5.18 15.57 -13.65
CA GLU A 218 -5.22 16.51 -14.76
C GLU A 218 -4.73 17.92 -14.38
N LYS A 219 -4.81 18.26 -13.08
CA LYS A 219 -4.34 19.55 -12.55
C LYS A 219 -2.84 19.57 -12.27
N TYR A 220 -2.26 18.44 -11.87
CA TYR A 220 -0.89 18.34 -11.41
C TYR A 220 -0.08 17.28 -12.19
N PRO A 221 0.70 17.70 -13.21
CA PRO A 221 1.46 16.75 -14.06
C PRO A 221 2.57 16.01 -13.30
N ASN A 222 2.94 16.46 -12.11
CA ASN A 222 3.93 15.83 -11.23
C ASN A 222 3.31 14.80 -10.26
N LEU A 223 1.98 14.60 -10.29
CA LEU A 223 1.30 13.62 -9.43
C LEU A 223 1.23 12.26 -10.10
N LEU A 224 1.65 11.22 -9.37
CA LEU A 224 1.40 9.82 -9.72
C LEU A 224 0.65 9.13 -8.58
N VAL A 225 -0.43 8.43 -8.89
CA VAL A 225 -1.24 7.68 -7.92
C VAL A 225 -1.11 6.18 -8.22
N VAL A 226 -0.78 5.37 -7.20
CA VAL A 226 -0.60 3.92 -7.36
C VAL A 226 -1.70 3.16 -6.66
N HIS A 227 -2.33 2.22 -7.36
CA HIS A 227 -3.41 1.37 -6.87
C HIS A 227 -3.07 -0.11 -7.00
N THR A 228 -3.83 -0.96 -6.30
CA THR A 228 -3.74 -2.42 -6.40
C THR A 228 -5.12 -3.08 -6.37
N LEU A 229 -5.29 -4.16 -7.13
CA LEU A 229 -6.48 -5.01 -7.04
C LEU A 229 -6.38 -6.05 -5.92
N SER A 230 -5.23 -6.11 -5.23
CA SER A 230 -4.95 -7.10 -4.17
C SER A 230 -5.79 -6.92 -2.91
N LYS A 231 -6.34 -5.71 -2.69
CA LYS A 231 -7.04 -5.36 -1.44
C LYS A 231 -8.55 -5.28 -1.67
N SER A 232 -9.05 -4.19 -2.20
CA SER A 232 -10.48 -3.93 -2.35
C SER A 232 -11.18 -4.80 -3.40
N ARG A 233 -10.45 -5.36 -4.36
CA ARG A 233 -11.00 -6.21 -5.42
C ARG A 233 -10.78 -7.72 -5.18
N SER A 234 -10.25 -8.12 -4.02
CA SER A 234 -10.03 -9.54 -3.63
C SER A 234 -9.08 -10.32 -4.56
N LEU A 235 -8.16 -9.65 -5.25
CA LEU A 235 -7.31 -10.24 -6.29
C LEU A 235 -5.82 -10.30 -5.90
N ALA A 236 -5.50 -10.48 -4.62
CA ALA A 236 -4.11 -10.58 -4.17
C ALA A 236 -3.33 -11.69 -4.91
N GLY A 237 -3.99 -12.83 -5.20
CA GLY A 237 -3.40 -13.95 -5.93
C GLY A 237 -3.23 -13.71 -7.43
N LEU A 238 -3.99 -12.78 -8.02
CA LEU A 238 -3.96 -12.49 -9.45
C LEU A 238 -2.85 -11.49 -9.83
N ARG A 239 -2.26 -10.82 -8.86
CA ARG A 239 -1.11 -9.92 -9.02
C ARG A 239 -1.32 -8.80 -10.04
N VAL A 240 -2.31 -7.94 -9.85
CA VAL A 240 -2.53 -6.76 -10.71
C VAL A 240 -2.51 -5.48 -9.89
N GLY A 241 -1.66 -4.53 -10.34
CA GLY A 241 -1.61 -3.17 -9.85
C GLY A 241 -1.55 -2.18 -11.00
N TYR A 242 -1.82 -0.91 -10.73
CA TYR A 242 -1.76 0.12 -11.73
C TYR A 242 -1.34 1.47 -11.15
N ALA A 243 -0.84 2.35 -12.01
CA ALA A 243 -0.61 3.74 -11.69
C ALA A 243 -1.45 4.64 -12.60
N LEU A 244 -1.85 5.78 -12.05
CA LEU A 244 -2.53 6.86 -12.74
C LEU A 244 -1.66 8.11 -12.66
N GLY A 245 -1.46 8.82 -13.78
CA GLY A 245 -0.62 10.02 -13.83
C GLY A 245 -0.60 10.66 -15.21
N HIS A 246 0.05 11.81 -15.30
CA HIS A 246 0.24 12.48 -16.59
C HIS A 246 0.91 11.54 -17.61
N PRO A 247 0.55 11.59 -18.91
CA PRO A 247 1.11 10.70 -19.93
C PRO A 247 2.64 10.65 -19.97
N ASP A 248 3.33 11.74 -19.68
CA ASP A 248 4.81 11.77 -19.60
C ASP A 248 5.36 10.86 -18.49
N LEU A 249 4.70 10.82 -17.32
CA LEU A 249 5.08 9.92 -16.23
C LEU A 249 4.81 8.46 -16.62
N ILE A 250 3.65 8.20 -17.21
CA ILE A 250 3.27 6.86 -17.69
C ILE A 250 4.23 6.36 -18.76
N GLN A 251 4.63 7.21 -19.70
CA GLN A 251 5.62 6.85 -20.73
C GLN A 251 6.97 6.49 -20.11
N GLY A 252 7.38 7.17 -19.02
CA GLY A 252 8.58 6.83 -18.26
C GLY A 252 8.52 5.41 -17.68
N LEU A 253 7.37 5.03 -17.10
CA LEU A 253 7.13 3.68 -16.57
C LEU A 253 7.13 2.64 -17.69
N ASP A 254 6.46 2.92 -18.82
CA ASP A 254 6.41 2.03 -19.99
C ASP A 254 7.81 1.78 -20.58
N ARG A 255 8.69 2.78 -20.60
CA ARG A 255 10.08 2.62 -21.05
C ARG A 255 10.84 1.65 -20.16
N VAL A 256 10.73 1.78 -18.83
CA VAL A 256 11.39 0.88 -17.88
C VAL A 256 10.80 -0.53 -17.98
N LYS A 257 9.47 -0.67 -18.00
CA LYS A 257 8.79 -1.96 -18.17
C LYS A 257 9.29 -2.68 -19.42
N ASN A 258 9.26 -2.02 -20.59
CA ASN A 258 9.67 -2.62 -21.86
C ASN A 258 11.18 -2.90 -21.96
N SER A 259 11.98 -2.32 -21.07
CA SER A 259 13.41 -2.64 -20.94
C SER A 259 13.70 -3.79 -19.98
N PHE A 260 12.68 -4.25 -19.24
CA PHE A 260 12.79 -5.34 -18.27
C PHE A 260 11.92 -6.54 -18.61
N ASN A 261 10.58 -6.36 -18.73
CA ASN A 261 9.61 -7.39 -19.10
C ASN A 261 8.45 -6.79 -19.87
N SER A 262 8.34 -7.08 -21.16
CA SER A 262 7.28 -6.51 -22.01
C SER A 262 5.89 -7.13 -21.76
N TYR A 263 5.80 -8.29 -21.10
CA TYR A 263 4.56 -9.04 -20.86
C TYR A 263 4.37 -9.33 -19.37
N PRO A 264 4.21 -8.32 -18.49
CA PRO A 264 4.16 -8.55 -17.05
C PRO A 264 2.89 -9.24 -16.56
N LEU A 265 1.78 -9.10 -17.30
CA LEU A 265 0.48 -9.67 -16.96
C LEU A 265 0.08 -10.75 -17.97
N ASP A 266 -0.35 -11.90 -17.47
CA ASP A 266 -0.88 -12.99 -18.27
C ASP A 266 -2.34 -12.75 -18.70
N ASN A 267 -2.84 -13.55 -19.64
CA ASN A 267 -4.20 -13.42 -20.18
C ASN A 267 -5.31 -13.59 -19.11
N LEU A 268 -5.08 -14.44 -18.10
CA LEU A 268 -6.07 -14.68 -17.03
C LEU A 268 -6.11 -13.48 -16.09
N ALA A 269 -4.94 -12.91 -15.78
CA ALA A 269 -4.83 -11.70 -14.98
C ALA A 269 -5.50 -10.50 -15.66
N LEU A 270 -5.28 -10.32 -16.96
CA LEU A 270 -5.93 -9.25 -17.75
C LEU A 270 -7.46 -9.40 -17.76
N ALA A 271 -7.96 -10.59 -18.06
CA ALA A 271 -9.41 -10.87 -18.11
C ALA A 271 -10.07 -10.69 -16.74
N GLY A 272 -9.47 -11.28 -15.70
CA GLY A 272 -10.00 -11.20 -14.33
C GLY A 272 -9.94 -9.78 -13.77
N ALA A 273 -8.86 -9.04 -14.02
CA ALA A 273 -8.73 -7.65 -13.58
C ALA A 273 -9.75 -6.73 -14.27
N THR A 274 -9.95 -6.88 -15.58
CA THR A 274 -10.94 -6.11 -16.34
C THR A 274 -12.35 -6.37 -15.76
N ALA A 275 -12.73 -7.63 -15.59
CA ALA A 275 -14.03 -7.98 -15.00
C ALA A 275 -14.20 -7.43 -13.59
N ALA A 276 -13.13 -7.39 -12.79
CA ALA A 276 -13.16 -6.83 -11.44
C ALA A 276 -13.37 -5.30 -11.44
N ILE A 277 -12.75 -4.58 -12.36
CA ILE A 277 -12.93 -3.12 -12.51
C ILE A 277 -14.37 -2.81 -12.95
N GLU A 278 -14.93 -3.60 -13.85
CA GLU A 278 -16.27 -3.38 -14.40
C GLU A 278 -17.41 -3.80 -13.45
N ASP A 279 -17.16 -4.68 -12.48
CA ASP A 279 -18.19 -5.12 -11.52
C ASP A 279 -18.24 -4.22 -10.28
N GLU A 280 -18.71 -3.00 -10.48
CA GLU A 280 -18.81 -1.98 -9.43
C GLU A 280 -19.77 -2.38 -8.31
N ALA A 281 -20.88 -3.02 -8.64
CA ALA A 281 -21.88 -3.42 -7.66
C ALA A 281 -21.32 -4.43 -6.62
N TYR A 282 -20.57 -5.43 -7.08
CA TYR A 282 -19.92 -6.38 -6.17
C TYR A 282 -18.83 -5.72 -5.34
N PHE A 283 -18.03 -4.87 -5.97
CA PHE A 283 -17.00 -4.09 -5.29
C PHE A 283 -17.58 -3.24 -4.17
N GLU A 284 -18.62 -2.46 -4.44
CA GLU A 284 -19.25 -1.62 -3.42
C GLU A 284 -19.83 -2.44 -2.27
N ALA A 285 -20.51 -3.52 -2.57
CA ALA A 285 -21.11 -4.39 -1.56
C ALA A 285 -20.03 -5.00 -0.63
N SER A 286 -18.97 -5.58 -1.21
CA SER A 286 -17.90 -6.24 -0.45
C SER A 286 -17.05 -5.25 0.33
N ARG A 287 -16.67 -4.11 -0.29
CA ARG A 287 -15.97 -3.00 0.36
C ARG A 287 -16.74 -2.47 1.57
N ASN A 288 -18.03 -2.18 1.39
CA ASN A 288 -18.89 -1.65 2.46
C ASN A 288 -19.05 -2.65 3.61
N ALA A 289 -19.07 -3.96 3.32
CA ALA A 289 -19.06 -4.99 4.36
C ALA A 289 -17.77 -4.89 5.20
N VAL A 290 -16.59 -4.79 4.57
CA VAL A 290 -15.32 -4.63 5.29
C VAL A 290 -15.31 -3.36 6.14
N ILE A 291 -15.83 -2.24 5.64
CA ILE A 291 -15.90 -0.98 6.40
C ILE A 291 -16.76 -1.16 7.65
N ARG A 292 -17.94 -1.76 7.54
CA ARG A 292 -18.81 -2.02 8.69
C ARG A 292 -18.15 -2.93 9.73
N THR A 293 -17.53 -4.02 9.28
CA THR A 293 -16.81 -4.95 10.17
C THR A 293 -15.62 -4.27 10.84
N ARG A 294 -14.87 -3.41 10.13
CA ARG A 294 -13.78 -2.60 10.71
C ARG A 294 -14.27 -1.70 11.85
N ASP A 295 -15.36 -0.99 11.61
CA ASP A 295 -15.90 -0.04 12.58
C ASP A 295 -16.43 -0.77 13.84
N ALA A 296 -17.08 -1.92 13.66
CA ALA A 296 -17.49 -2.81 14.76
C ALA A 296 -16.27 -3.39 15.53
N LEU A 297 -15.23 -3.84 14.81
CA LEU A 297 -14.00 -4.33 15.39
C LEU A 297 -13.28 -3.24 16.21
N THR A 298 -13.21 -2.03 15.69
CA THR A 298 -12.64 -0.86 16.38
C THR A 298 -13.35 -0.63 17.71
N THR A 299 -14.67 -0.56 17.69
CA THR A 299 -15.49 -0.39 18.91
C THR A 299 -15.27 -1.56 19.88
N GLY A 300 -15.23 -2.79 19.37
CA GLY A 300 -15.01 -3.99 20.21
C GLY A 300 -13.65 -3.98 20.91
N LEU A 301 -12.59 -3.59 20.22
CA LEU A 301 -11.24 -3.44 20.80
C LEU A 301 -11.19 -2.31 21.83
N GLN A 302 -11.79 -1.15 21.54
CA GLN A 302 -11.87 -0.02 22.49
C GLN A 302 -12.59 -0.42 23.79
N ASN A 303 -13.66 -1.19 23.70
CA ASN A 303 -14.38 -1.71 24.88
C ASN A 303 -13.55 -2.71 25.71
N LEU A 304 -12.48 -3.25 25.14
CA LEU A 304 -11.49 -4.09 25.83
C LEU A 304 -10.25 -3.30 26.31
N GLY A 305 -10.27 -1.96 26.27
CA GLY A 305 -9.19 -1.11 26.73
C GLY A 305 -8.09 -0.82 25.70
N PHE A 306 -8.24 -1.27 24.45
CA PHE A 306 -7.27 -0.94 23.41
C PHE A 306 -7.39 0.51 22.95
N GLU A 307 -6.27 1.14 22.70
CA GLU A 307 -6.16 2.36 21.91
C GLU A 307 -6.06 1.98 20.43
N VAL A 308 -7.03 2.40 19.62
CA VAL A 308 -7.10 2.08 18.18
C VAL A 308 -6.95 3.36 17.39
N LEU A 309 -5.96 3.42 16.50
CA LEU A 309 -5.78 4.57 15.60
C LEU A 309 -6.94 4.66 14.59
N PRO A 310 -7.35 5.87 14.19
CA PRO A 310 -8.31 6.05 13.10
C PRO A 310 -7.84 5.35 11.84
N SER A 311 -8.68 4.49 11.25
CA SER A 311 -8.31 3.74 10.05
C SER A 311 -9.34 3.94 8.94
N THR A 312 -8.82 4.21 7.74
CA THR A 312 -9.56 4.16 6.47
C THR A 312 -8.97 3.08 5.55
N ALA A 313 -8.42 2.01 6.13
CA ALA A 313 -7.88 0.84 5.45
C ALA A 313 -8.71 -0.42 5.79
N ASN A 314 -8.36 -1.57 5.21
CA ASN A 314 -8.93 -2.87 5.58
C ASN A 314 -8.19 -3.54 6.75
N PHE A 315 -7.66 -2.76 7.65
CA PHE A 315 -7.03 -3.19 8.90
C PHE A 315 -7.18 -2.11 9.97
N VAL A 316 -7.01 -2.48 11.22
CA VAL A 316 -6.87 -1.56 12.35
C VAL A 316 -5.45 -1.66 12.91
N PHE A 317 -4.99 -0.57 13.55
CA PHE A 317 -3.71 -0.51 14.24
C PHE A 317 -3.97 -0.14 15.69
N ALA A 318 -3.75 -1.11 16.58
CA ALA A 318 -4.22 -1.05 17.95
C ALA A 318 -3.11 -1.46 18.94
N ARG A 319 -3.07 -0.81 20.09
CA ARG A 319 -2.25 -1.22 21.25
C ARG A 319 -3.08 -1.29 22.53
N HIS A 320 -2.64 -2.06 23.49
CA HIS A 320 -3.21 -2.03 24.84
C HIS A 320 -2.21 -1.37 25.79
N PRO A 321 -2.62 -0.39 26.63
CA PRO A 321 -1.67 0.37 27.47
C PRO A 321 -0.97 -0.50 28.53
N GLU A 322 -1.60 -1.59 28.98
CA GLU A 322 -1.11 -2.47 30.05
C GLU A 322 -0.46 -3.77 29.53
N HIS A 323 -0.57 -4.08 28.21
CA HIS A 323 -0.06 -5.32 27.63
C HIS A 323 0.87 -5.05 26.46
N LYS A 324 2.03 -5.71 26.42
CA LYS A 324 2.98 -5.56 25.32
C LYS A 324 2.44 -6.18 24.03
N GLY A 325 2.64 -5.49 22.90
CA GLY A 325 2.21 -5.98 21.59
C GLY A 325 2.78 -7.35 21.22
N ALA A 326 4.02 -7.64 21.60
CA ALA A 326 4.64 -8.94 21.36
C ALA A 326 3.94 -10.08 22.13
N ASP A 327 3.54 -9.85 23.38
CA ASP A 327 2.88 -10.84 24.22
C ASP A 327 1.45 -11.12 23.69
N LEU A 328 0.72 -10.04 23.34
CA LEU A 328 -0.60 -10.16 22.73
C LEU A 328 -0.52 -10.92 21.39
N ALA A 329 0.46 -10.62 20.53
CA ALA A 329 0.64 -11.34 19.27
C ALA A 329 0.92 -12.83 19.48
N SER A 330 1.75 -13.16 20.46
CA SER A 330 2.08 -14.54 20.84
C SER A 330 0.86 -15.28 21.40
N GLY A 331 0.10 -14.62 22.29
CA GLY A 331 -1.13 -15.17 22.88
C GLY A 331 -2.21 -15.43 21.84
N LEU A 332 -2.41 -14.50 20.89
CA LEU A 332 -3.34 -14.69 19.79
C LEU A 332 -2.90 -15.85 18.87
N ARG A 333 -1.60 -15.94 18.59
CA ARG A 333 -1.05 -17.06 17.81
C ARG A 333 -1.30 -18.41 18.48
N ALA A 334 -1.15 -18.52 19.79
CA ALA A 334 -1.45 -19.74 20.54
C ALA A 334 -2.93 -20.15 20.44
N LYS A 335 -3.81 -19.19 20.12
CA LYS A 335 -5.25 -19.41 19.86
C LYS A 335 -5.60 -19.53 18.37
N ASN A 336 -4.62 -19.83 17.51
CA ASN A 336 -4.76 -19.92 16.04
C ASN A 336 -5.25 -18.62 15.37
N ILE A 337 -4.92 -17.45 15.93
CA ILE A 337 -5.23 -16.15 15.33
C ILE A 337 -3.92 -15.46 14.98
N LEU A 338 -3.70 -15.18 13.70
CA LEU A 338 -2.45 -14.58 13.23
C LEU A 338 -2.65 -13.11 12.89
N VAL A 339 -2.01 -12.22 13.65
CA VAL A 339 -1.96 -10.77 13.43
C VAL A 339 -0.54 -10.33 13.08
N ARG A 340 -0.34 -9.09 12.65
CA ARG A 340 1.01 -8.56 12.36
C ARG A 340 1.51 -7.71 13.51
N HIS A 341 2.66 -8.08 14.06
CA HIS A 341 3.43 -7.30 15.03
C HIS A 341 4.68 -6.72 14.36
N PHE A 342 5.12 -5.53 14.80
CA PHE A 342 6.31 -4.85 14.30
C PHE A 342 7.25 -4.52 15.45
N ASN A 343 8.39 -5.19 15.53
CA ASN A 343 9.42 -4.86 16.52
C ASN A 343 10.25 -3.66 16.03
N LYS A 344 9.63 -2.47 16.04
CA LYS A 344 10.26 -1.20 15.62
C LYS A 344 9.94 -0.10 16.63
N PRO A 345 10.84 0.89 16.80
CA PRO A 345 10.60 2.05 17.67
C PRO A 345 9.24 2.71 17.35
N ARG A 346 8.59 3.25 18.38
CA ARG A 346 7.26 3.90 18.37
C ARG A 346 6.09 2.97 18.10
N ILE A 347 6.27 1.79 17.47
CA ILE A 347 5.18 0.88 17.09
C ILE A 347 5.34 -0.55 17.66
N SER A 348 6.30 -0.80 18.55
CA SER A 348 6.52 -2.12 19.16
C SER A 348 5.35 -2.65 20.00
N ASP A 349 4.50 -1.75 20.51
CA ASP A 349 3.33 -2.14 21.30
C ASP A 349 2.04 -2.25 20.48
N PHE A 350 2.10 -1.93 19.18
CA PHE A 350 0.96 -2.01 18.29
C PHE A 350 0.87 -3.34 17.56
N LEU A 351 -0.37 -3.77 17.33
CA LEU A 351 -0.74 -4.84 16.42
C LEU A 351 -1.45 -4.25 15.20
N ARG A 352 -1.05 -4.66 13.99
CA ARG A 352 -1.87 -4.45 12.81
C ARG A 352 -2.76 -5.67 12.58
N ILE A 353 -4.04 -5.47 12.63
CA ILE A 353 -5.06 -6.50 12.59
C ILE A 353 -5.86 -6.29 11.31
N THR A 354 -5.75 -7.22 10.35
CA THR A 354 -6.57 -7.22 9.14
C THR A 354 -8.04 -7.40 9.50
N VAL A 355 -8.94 -6.70 8.84
CA VAL A 355 -10.38 -6.89 8.99
C VAL A 355 -10.78 -8.20 8.31
N GLY A 356 -11.24 -9.15 9.11
CA GLY A 356 -11.77 -10.44 8.65
C GLY A 356 -13.28 -10.39 8.35
N THR A 357 -13.93 -11.55 8.32
CA THR A 357 -15.38 -11.64 8.39
C THR A 357 -15.88 -11.25 9.78
N ASP A 358 -17.21 -11.08 9.94
CA ASP A 358 -17.80 -10.78 11.24
C ASP A 358 -17.49 -11.91 12.26
N GLU A 359 -17.51 -13.17 11.82
CA GLU A 359 -17.18 -14.34 12.66
C GLU A 359 -15.71 -14.33 13.08
N GLN A 360 -14.78 -14.04 12.15
CA GLN A 360 -13.35 -13.94 12.45
C GLN A 360 -13.06 -12.78 13.42
N SER A 361 -13.74 -11.66 13.25
CA SER A 361 -13.64 -10.51 14.15
C SER A 361 -14.17 -10.83 15.56
N ALA A 362 -15.29 -11.56 15.67
CA ALA A 362 -15.82 -12.02 16.95
C ALA A 362 -14.87 -13.00 17.65
N GLN A 363 -14.26 -13.93 16.92
CA GLN A 363 -13.23 -14.85 17.46
C GLN A 363 -12.02 -14.08 17.99
N LEU A 364 -11.53 -13.09 17.23
CA LEU A 364 -10.42 -12.23 17.67
C LEU A 364 -10.78 -11.47 18.96
N LEU A 365 -11.95 -10.83 19.03
CA LEU A 365 -12.38 -10.07 20.20
C LEU A 365 -12.53 -10.97 21.45
N THR A 366 -13.02 -12.20 21.26
CA THR A 366 -13.09 -13.19 22.37
C THR A 366 -11.69 -13.55 22.86
N ALA A 367 -10.76 -13.83 21.95
CA ALA A 367 -9.39 -14.13 22.30
C ALA A 367 -8.67 -12.95 22.99
N CYS A 368 -8.86 -11.72 22.50
CA CYS A 368 -8.33 -10.52 23.15
C CYS A 368 -8.86 -10.35 24.57
N ARG A 369 -10.17 -10.53 24.80
CA ARG A 369 -10.78 -10.45 26.15
C ARG A 369 -10.14 -11.42 27.13
N GLU A 370 -9.87 -12.65 26.71
CA GLU A 370 -9.20 -13.66 27.56
C GLU A 370 -7.74 -13.32 27.87
N LEU A 371 -7.06 -12.66 26.92
CA LEU A 371 -5.63 -12.28 27.11
C LEU A 371 -5.46 -11.04 28.00
N VAL A 372 -6.37 -10.06 27.91
CA VAL A 372 -6.29 -8.84 28.73
C VAL A 372 -6.88 -9.02 30.13
N ALA A 373 -7.58 -10.13 30.39
CA ALA A 373 -8.08 -10.47 31.72
C ALA A 373 -7.06 -11.24 32.59
N GLN A 374 -5.92 -11.60 32.04
CA GLN A 374 -4.82 -12.31 32.73
C GLN A 374 -3.81 -11.33 33.32
#